data_6a5bb5ca1d24cc9ff7cd66bd9c361b87
#
_entry.id   6a5bb5ca1d24cc9ff7cd66bd9c361b87
#
_cell.length_a   1.000
_cell.length_b   1.000
_cell.length_c   1.000
_cell.angle_alpha   90.00
_cell.angle_beta   90.00
_cell.angle_gamma   90.00
#
_symmetry.space_group_name_H-M   'P 1'
#
loop_
_entity.id
_entity.type
_entity.pdbx_description
1 polymer ?
#
loop_
_entity_poly.entity_id
_entity_poly.type
_entity_poly.pdbx_seq_one_letter_code
_entity_poly.pdbx_strand_id
1 'polypeptide(L)'
;MYGKIKEYLQRELADIKAAGLYKTERVIASPQRAEIEVAGRSVLNFCANNYLGLSDDERLIEAAKRAMDERGFGMSSVRFICGCQDIHKELERAIADYFGTEDTILYAACFDANGGVFEPLFTEQDAIISDALNHASIIDGVRLSKAVRYRYANADMEALEDCLKRAQAQRFRVICTD
;
A
#
# COMPACT_ATOMS: atom_id res chain seq x y z
N MET A 1 0.34 -31.75 14.44
CA MET A 1 -0.63 -30.87 13.78
C MET A 1 -0.16 -30.37 12.40
N TYR A 2 1.13 -30.21 12.13
CA TYR A 2 1.63 -29.66 10.85
C TYR A 2 1.88 -30.69 9.73
N GLY A 3 2.00 -32.00 10.05
CA GLY A 3 2.08 -33.08 9.07
C GLY A 3 2.87 -32.78 7.79
N LYS A 4 2.34 -33.16 6.66
CA LYS A 4 2.95 -33.00 5.33
C LYS A 4 3.31 -31.54 4.95
N ILE A 5 2.57 -30.54 5.46
CA ILE A 5 2.86 -29.13 5.15
C ILE A 5 4.17 -28.66 5.78
N LYS A 6 4.54 -29.17 6.95
CA LYS A 6 5.83 -28.83 7.59
C LYS A 6 7.02 -29.27 6.72
N GLU A 7 6.96 -30.49 6.21
CA GLU A 7 8.01 -31.05 5.36
C GLU A 7 8.11 -30.29 4.02
N TYR A 8 6.94 -29.92 3.47
CA TYR A 8 6.88 -29.07 2.26
C TYR A 8 7.52 -27.71 2.51
N LEU A 9 7.12 -26.98 3.56
CA LEU A 9 7.66 -25.67 3.88
C LEU A 9 9.17 -25.71 4.21
N GLN A 10 9.64 -26.78 4.86
CA GLN A 10 11.07 -26.96 5.12
C GLN A 10 11.88 -27.10 3.83
N ARG A 11 11.36 -27.84 2.84
CA ARG A 11 12.01 -27.96 1.52
C ARG A 11 12.01 -26.63 0.78
N GLU A 12 10.87 -25.95 0.68
CA GLU A 12 10.78 -24.63 0.05
C GLU A 12 11.76 -23.64 0.66
N LEU A 13 11.87 -23.59 2.00
CA LEU A 13 12.84 -22.72 2.67
C LEU A 13 14.30 -23.12 2.38
N ALA A 14 14.59 -24.40 2.25
CA ALA A 14 15.93 -24.85 1.88
C ALA A 14 16.28 -24.47 0.44
N ASP A 15 15.32 -24.60 -0.48
CA ASP A 15 15.49 -24.22 -1.89
C ASP A 15 15.66 -22.70 -2.05
N ILE A 16 14.88 -21.90 -1.33
CA ILE A 16 15.03 -20.43 -1.29
C ILE A 16 16.45 -20.05 -0.78
N LYS A 17 16.94 -20.73 0.27
CA LYS A 17 18.29 -20.50 0.78
C LYS A 17 19.38 -20.90 -0.22
N ALA A 18 19.22 -22.08 -0.83
CA ALA A 18 20.16 -22.58 -1.84
C ALA A 18 20.24 -21.66 -3.07
N ALA A 19 19.10 -21.07 -3.45
CA ALA A 19 19.01 -20.10 -4.54
C ALA A 19 19.54 -18.69 -4.17
N GLY A 20 19.98 -18.46 -2.93
CA GLY A 20 20.45 -17.14 -2.46
C GLY A 20 19.34 -16.10 -2.32
N LEU A 21 18.07 -16.50 -2.32
CA LEU A 21 16.90 -15.63 -2.26
C LEU A 21 16.38 -15.39 -0.82
N TYR A 22 16.97 -16.08 0.16
CA TYR A 22 16.58 -15.92 1.56
C TYR A 22 17.07 -14.58 2.10
N LYS A 23 16.14 -13.75 2.52
CA LYS A 23 16.42 -12.43 3.10
C LYS A 23 16.43 -12.52 4.62
N THR A 24 17.56 -12.12 5.22
CA THR A 24 17.68 -12.00 6.68
C THR A 24 17.29 -10.59 7.10
N GLU A 25 16.40 -10.50 8.10
CA GLU A 25 16.02 -9.22 8.69
C GLU A 25 17.20 -8.62 9.49
N ARG A 26 17.36 -7.31 9.36
CA ARG A 26 18.34 -6.55 10.15
C ARG A 26 17.61 -5.83 11.27
N VAL A 27 17.92 -6.17 12.51
CA VAL A 27 17.30 -5.55 13.68
C VAL A 27 17.87 -4.15 13.88
N ILE A 28 16.99 -3.15 13.82
CA ILE A 28 17.31 -1.75 14.10
C ILE A 28 17.01 -1.47 15.57
N ALA A 29 17.98 -0.94 16.30
CA ALA A 29 17.90 -0.67 17.74
C ALA A 29 17.78 0.84 18.08
N SER A 30 17.51 1.67 17.08
CA SER A 30 17.37 3.12 17.21
C SER A 30 16.07 3.62 16.57
N PRO A 31 15.66 4.90 16.78
CA PRO A 31 14.65 5.53 15.91
C PRO A 31 15.04 5.48 14.44
N GLN A 32 14.03 5.58 13.56
CA GLN A 32 14.22 5.64 12.11
C GLN A 32 14.70 7.03 11.69
N ARG A 33 16.01 7.14 11.42
CA ARG A 33 16.70 8.36 11.00
C ARG A 33 17.59 8.09 9.80
N ALA A 34 18.28 9.13 9.34
CA ALA A 34 19.34 8.97 8.34
C ALA A 34 20.49 8.08 8.85
N GLU A 35 20.76 8.15 10.15
CA GLU A 35 21.73 7.31 10.86
C GLU A 35 20.98 6.42 11.85
N ILE A 36 21.19 5.11 11.77
CA ILE A 36 20.51 4.10 12.59
C ILE A 36 21.50 3.14 13.21
N GLU A 37 21.12 2.49 14.30
CA GLU A 37 21.91 1.43 14.94
C GLU A 37 21.44 0.04 14.48
N VAL A 38 22.38 -0.73 13.89
CA VAL A 38 22.15 -2.10 13.46
C VAL A 38 23.27 -2.99 13.98
N ALA A 39 22.93 -4.02 14.77
CA ALA A 39 23.88 -4.95 15.37
C ALA A 39 25.03 -4.24 16.14
N GLY A 40 24.69 -3.20 16.90
CA GLY A 40 25.65 -2.42 17.71
C GLY A 40 26.58 -1.51 16.90
N ARG A 41 26.22 -1.21 15.66
CA ARG A 41 26.99 -0.31 14.77
C ARG A 41 26.07 0.79 14.25
N SER A 42 26.59 2.03 14.20
CA SER A 42 25.93 3.11 13.48
C SER A 42 26.15 2.94 11.97
N VAL A 43 25.06 3.04 11.20
CA VAL A 43 25.06 2.92 9.74
C VAL A 43 24.12 3.96 9.13
N LEU A 44 24.43 4.39 7.90
CA LEU A 44 23.53 5.25 7.13
C LEU A 44 22.41 4.43 6.50
N ASN A 45 21.19 4.91 6.65
CA ASN A 45 19.98 4.26 6.16
C ASN A 45 19.51 4.89 4.84
N PHE A 46 19.83 4.24 3.72
CA PHE A 46 19.38 4.66 2.39
C PHE A 46 18.15 3.89 1.88
N CYS A 47 17.57 3.01 2.71
CA CYS A 47 16.48 2.10 2.29
C CYS A 47 15.12 2.47 2.86
N ALA A 48 15.03 3.49 3.74
CA ALA A 48 13.79 3.83 4.41
C ALA A 48 12.86 4.67 3.51
N ASN A 49 11.55 4.45 3.63
CA ASN A 49 10.51 5.29 3.07
C ASN A 49 10.27 6.54 3.95
N ASN A 50 11.35 7.15 4.43
CA ASN A 50 11.35 8.34 5.30
C ASN A 50 11.86 9.57 4.53
N TYR A 51 11.32 9.79 3.33
CA TYR A 51 11.81 10.80 2.39
C TYR A 51 11.77 12.23 2.93
N LEU A 52 10.83 12.54 3.82
CA LEU A 52 10.69 13.85 4.45
C LEU A 52 11.31 13.93 5.84
N GLY A 53 11.89 12.84 6.35
CA GLY A 53 12.51 12.79 7.68
C GLY A 53 11.51 12.90 8.83
N LEU A 54 10.24 12.54 8.62
CA LEU A 54 9.15 12.75 9.58
C LEU A 54 8.92 11.57 10.53
N SER A 55 9.61 10.45 10.36
CA SER A 55 9.36 9.22 11.16
C SER A 55 9.59 9.41 12.66
N ASP A 56 10.48 10.34 13.06
CA ASP A 56 10.77 10.65 14.46
C ASP A 56 10.71 12.18 14.72
N ASP A 57 9.95 12.90 13.93
CA ASP A 57 9.71 14.35 14.16
C ASP A 57 8.94 14.55 15.47
N GLU A 58 9.51 15.36 16.35
CA GLU A 58 9.00 15.59 17.69
C GLU A 58 7.58 16.18 17.67
N ARG A 59 7.24 17.03 16.70
CA ARG A 59 5.90 17.60 16.54
C ARG A 59 4.86 16.52 16.25
N LEU A 60 5.19 15.50 15.45
CA LEU A 60 4.32 14.38 15.13
C LEU A 60 4.17 13.45 16.32
N ILE A 61 5.27 13.17 17.03
CA ILE A 61 5.26 12.35 18.25
C ILE A 61 4.35 13.00 19.30
N GLU A 62 4.49 14.29 19.56
CA GLU A 62 3.66 15.00 20.54
C GLU A 62 2.19 15.11 20.10
N ALA A 63 1.91 15.26 18.81
CA ALA A 63 0.54 15.21 18.30
C ALA A 63 -0.09 13.83 18.52
N ALA A 64 0.65 12.75 18.27
CA ALA A 64 0.18 11.39 18.52
C ALA A 64 -0.10 11.13 20.00
N LYS A 65 0.80 11.57 20.90
CA LYS A 65 0.60 11.46 22.36
C LYS A 65 -0.68 12.18 22.81
N ARG A 66 -0.86 13.44 22.38
CA ARG A 66 -2.08 14.21 22.72
C ARG A 66 -3.35 13.51 22.22
N ALA A 67 -3.33 13.01 20.98
CA ALA A 67 -4.48 12.29 20.45
C ALA A 67 -4.81 11.02 21.26
N MET A 68 -3.79 10.30 21.73
CA MET A 68 -4.00 9.13 22.59
C MET A 68 -4.53 9.52 23.99
N ASP A 69 -4.06 10.63 24.57
CA ASP A 69 -4.56 11.13 25.85
C ASP A 69 -6.04 11.56 25.76
N GLU A 70 -6.43 12.20 24.66
CA GLU A 70 -7.77 12.74 24.46
C GLU A 70 -8.80 11.69 24.00
N ARG A 71 -8.39 10.71 23.18
CA ARG A 71 -9.28 9.80 22.48
C ARG A 71 -9.03 8.32 22.73
N GLY A 72 -7.97 7.98 23.48
CA GLY A 72 -7.55 6.61 23.72
C GLY A 72 -6.71 6.03 22.58
N PHE A 73 -6.29 4.78 22.78
CA PHE A 73 -5.35 4.12 21.87
C PHE A 73 -5.98 3.58 20.59
N GLY A 74 -7.22 3.10 20.64
CA GLY A 74 -7.82 2.38 19.52
C GLY A 74 -9.30 2.71 19.29
N MET A 75 -9.74 2.46 18.06
CA MET A 75 -11.09 2.77 17.60
C MET A 75 -12.13 1.72 17.97
N SER A 76 -11.71 0.50 18.25
CA SER A 76 -12.51 -0.65 18.71
C SER A 76 -13.67 -1.05 17.80
N SER A 77 -13.79 -0.46 16.60
CA SER A 77 -14.85 -0.77 15.62
C SER A 77 -14.49 -0.28 14.23
N VAL A 78 -15.22 -0.76 13.22
CA VAL A 78 -15.17 -0.20 11.86
C VAL A 78 -15.89 1.15 11.81
N ARG A 79 -15.46 2.04 10.93
CA ARG A 79 -15.87 3.45 10.92
C ARG A 79 -17.38 3.65 10.78
N PHE A 80 -18.06 2.91 9.91
CA PHE A 80 -19.49 3.10 9.66
C PHE A 80 -20.41 2.49 10.74
N ILE A 81 -19.87 1.67 11.66
CA ILE A 81 -20.66 1.15 12.78
C ILE A 81 -20.52 2.11 13.99
N CYS A 82 -19.36 2.18 14.62
CA CYS A 82 -19.10 3.06 15.77
C CYS A 82 -17.62 3.43 15.92
N GLY A 83 -16.84 3.43 14.84
CA GLY A 83 -15.40 3.70 14.86
C GLY A 83 -14.98 4.99 14.14
N CYS A 84 -15.90 5.90 13.82
CA CYS A 84 -15.59 7.18 13.19
C CYS A 84 -15.53 8.30 14.22
N GLN A 85 -14.37 8.92 14.38
CA GLN A 85 -14.16 10.10 15.22
C GLN A 85 -14.12 11.38 14.38
N ASP A 86 -14.24 12.52 15.06
CA ASP A 86 -14.13 13.87 14.49
C ASP A 86 -12.80 14.09 13.75
N ILE A 87 -11.69 13.66 14.34
CA ILE A 87 -10.35 13.77 13.73
C ILE A 87 -10.21 13.04 12.38
N HIS A 88 -10.97 11.97 12.13
CA HIS A 88 -11.03 11.38 10.80
C HIS A 88 -11.64 12.35 9.79
N LYS A 89 -12.74 13.02 10.19
CA LYS A 89 -13.43 13.98 9.32
C LYS A 89 -12.64 15.25 9.11
N GLU A 90 -11.90 15.71 10.12
CA GLU A 90 -10.97 16.83 10.00
C GLU A 90 -9.85 16.52 9.02
N LEU A 91 -9.24 15.34 9.12
CA LEU A 91 -8.18 14.91 8.19
C LEU A 91 -8.71 14.74 6.76
N GLU A 92 -9.87 14.10 6.57
CA GLU A 92 -10.51 13.96 5.26
C GLU A 92 -10.73 15.32 4.60
N ARG A 93 -11.26 16.29 5.35
CA ARG A 93 -11.48 17.65 4.85
C ARG A 93 -10.15 18.36 4.53
N ALA A 94 -9.17 18.27 5.41
CA ALA A 94 -7.86 18.90 5.18
C ALA A 94 -7.17 18.37 3.93
N ILE A 95 -7.28 17.06 3.65
CA ILE A 95 -6.74 16.44 2.45
C ILE A 95 -7.54 16.87 1.21
N ALA A 96 -8.87 16.87 1.28
CA ALA A 96 -9.73 17.31 0.18
C ALA A 96 -9.44 18.77 -0.20
N ASP A 97 -9.35 19.66 0.79
CA ASP A 97 -9.03 21.07 0.60
C ASP A 97 -7.64 21.25 -0.03
N TYR A 98 -6.65 20.50 0.42
CA TYR A 98 -5.29 20.55 -0.10
C TYR A 98 -5.19 20.15 -1.59
N PHE A 99 -5.92 19.10 -1.99
CA PHE A 99 -5.92 18.62 -3.37
C PHE A 99 -7.01 19.29 -4.26
N GLY A 100 -7.92 20.05 -3.68
CA GLY A 100 -9.05 20.66 -4.40
C GLY A 100 -10.08 19.63 -4.87
N THR A 101 -10.26 18.54 -4.11
CA THR A 101 -11.27 17.50 -4.35
C THR A 101 -12.53 17.75 -3.52
N GLU A 102 -13.65 17.16 -3.92
CA GLU A 102 -14.92 17.30 -3.20
C GLU A 102 -14.91 16.59 -1.84
N ASP A 103 -14.25 15.44 -1.74
CA ASP A 103 -14.17 14.64 -0.53
C ASP A 103 -12.92 13.74 -0.56
N THR A 104 -12.63 13.10 0.58
CA THR A 104 -11.54 12.14 0.78
C THR A 104 -12.03 10.96 1.59
N ILE A 105 -11.55 9.75 1.26
CA ILE A 105 -11.72 8.55 2.08
C ILE A 105 -10.35 8.09 2.60
N LEU A 106 -10.29 7.75 3.89
CA LEU A 106 -9.07 7.28 4.55
C LEU A 106 -9.02 5.75 4.62
N TYR A 107 -7.86 5.20 4.37
CA TYR A 107 -7.50 3.79 4.62
C TYR A 107 -6.32 3.72 5.59
N ALA A 108 -6.20 2.58 6.28
CA ALA A 108 -5.10 2.37 7.24
C ALA A 108 -3.72 2.32 6.57
N ALA A 109 -3.66 1.89 5.31
CA ALA A 109 -2.44 1.83 4.52
C ALA A 109 -2.74 1.99 3.02
N CYS A 110 -1.71 2.39 2.24
CA CYS A 110 -1.81 2.43 0.77
C CYS A 110 -2.15 1.06 0.16
N PHE A 111 -1.66 -0.03 0.76
CA PHE A 111 -2.00 -1.39 0.32
C PHE A 111 -3.50 -1.65 0.42
N ASP A 112 -4.12 -1.26 1.54
CA ASP A 112 -5.56 -1.40 1.76
C ASP A 112 -6.36 -0.53 0.81
N ALA A 113 -5.90 0.70 0.55
CA ALA A 113 -6.53 1.61 -0.41
C ALA A 113 -6.53 0.99 -1.82
N ASN A 114 -5.38 0.52 -2.30
CA ASN A 114 -5.27 -0.14 -3.61
C ASN A 114 -6.10 -1.44 -3.68
N GLY A 115 -6.17 -2.21 -2.60
CA GLY A 115 -7.05 -3.39 -2.51
C GLY A 115 -8.53 -3.04 -2.52
N GLY A 116 -8.91 -1.90 -1.96
CA GLY A 116 -10.29 -1.46 -1.77
C GLY A 116 -10.88 -0.60 -2.89
N VAL A 117 -10.09 -0.18 -3.89
CA VAL A 117 -10.57 0.74 -4.94
C VAL A 117 -11.16 0.01 -6.13
N PHE A 118 -10.50 -1.04 -6.63
CA PHE A 118 -10.84 -1.60 -7.94
C PHE A 118 -12.10 -2.48 -7.92
N GLU A 119 -12.25 -3.34 -6.91
CA GLU A 119 -13.38 -4.28 -6.85
C GLU A 119 -14.73 -3.56 -6.69
N PRO A 120 -14.91 -2.57 -5.79
CA PRO A 120 -16.20 -1.91 -5.62
C PRO A 120 -16.57 -0.95 -6.75
N LEU A 121 -15.59 -0.38 -7.47
CA LEU A 121 -15.85 0.64 -8.49
C LEU A 121 -16.02 0.07 -9.90
N PHE A 122 -15.39 -1.07 -10.21
CA PHE A 122 -15.31 -1.59 -11.58
C PHE A 122 -15.85 -3.01 -11.68
N THR A 123 -16.67 -3.24 -12.69
CA THR A 123 -17.38 -4.49 -12.97
C THR A 123 -16.89 -5.13 -14.27
N GLU A 124 -17.50 -6.24 -14.69
CA GLU A 124 -17.21 -6.91 -15.97
C GLU A 124 -17.44 -6.01 -17.19
N GLN A 125 -18.17 -4.90 -17.04
CA GLN A 125 -18.44 -3.94 -18.10
C GLN A 125 -17.28 -2.95 -18.32
N ASP A 126 -16.31 -2.92 -17.41
CA ASP A 126 -15.20 -1.97 -17.39
C ASP A 126 -13.88 -2.62 -17.77
N ALA A 127 -12.88 -1.81 -18.09
CA ALA A 127 -11.53 -2.25 -18.35
C ALA A 127 -10.53 -1.57 -17.41
N ILE A 128 -9.58 -2.34 -16.90
CA ILE A 128 -8.41 -1.84 -16.17
C ILE A 128 -7.16 -2.14 -17.00
N ILE A 129 -6.43 -1.10 -17.36
CA ILE A 129 -5.22 -1.14 -18.17
C ILE A 129 -4.04 -0.81 -17.25
N SER A 130 -3.30 -1.85 -16.86
CA SER A 130 -2.29 -1.76 -15.82
C SER A 130 -0.88 -1.79 -16.38
N ASP A 131 -0.03 -0.88 -15.91
CA ASP A 131 1.40 -0.95 -16.15
C ASP A 131 1.99 -2.25 -15.57
N ALA A 132 2.98 -2.81 -16.25
CA ALA A 132 3.60 -4.08 -15.89
C ALA A 132 4.45 -4.01 -14.61
N LEU A 133 4.97 -2.84 -14.26
CA LEU A 133 5.80 -2.59 -13.08
C LEU A 133 5.07 -1.89 -11.92
N ASN A 134 3.76 -1.86 -11.95
CA ASN A 134 2.99 -1.35 -10.82
C ASN A 134 3.35 -2.07 -9.52
N HIS A 135 3.23 -1.34 -8.40
CA HIS A 135 3.39 -1.88 -7.05
C HIS A 135 2.49 -3.11 -6.83
N ALA A 136 2.96 -4.06 -6.03
CA ALA A 136 2.23 -5.31 -5.75
C ALA A 136 0.78 -5.09 -5.28
N SER A 137 0.52 -4.07 -4.48
CA SER A 137 -0.82 -3.74 -3.99
C SER A 137 -1.79 -3.33 -5.12
N ILE A 138 -1.32 -2.61 -6.13
CA ILE A 138 -2.12 -2.27 -7.32
C ILE A 138 -2.41 -3.54 -8.12
N ILE A 139 -1.39 -4.38 -8.34
CA ILE A 139 -1.54 -5.65 -9.06
C ILE A 139 -2.58 -6.54 -8.36
N ASP A 140 -2.51 -6.64 -7.04
CA ASP A 140 -3.44 -7.46 -6.24
C ASP A 140 -4.84 -6.84 -6.23
N GLY A 141 -4.96 -5.53 -6.08
CA GLY A 141 -6.25 -4.83 -6.17
C GLY A 141 -6.93 -5.03 -7.54
N VAL A 142 -6.16 -4.92 -8.62
CA VAL A 142 -6.66 -5.20 -9.99
C VAL A 142 -7.09 -6.67 -10.14
N ARG A 143 -6.39 -7.61 -9.50
CA ARG A 143 -6.77 -9.04 -9.52
C ARG A 143 -8.09 -9.32 -8.81
N LEU A 144 -8.44 -8.58 -7.78
CA LEU A 144 -9.70 -8.72 -7.05
C LEU A 144 -10.90 -8.24 -7.89
N SER A 145 -10.70 -7.26 -8.77
CA SER A 145 -11.77 -6.75 -9.63
C SER A 145 -12.19 -7.76 -10.70
N LYS A 146 -13.48 -7.71 -11.07
CA LYS A 146 -14.06 -8.47 -12.19
C LYS A 146 -13.90 -7.77 -13.53
N ALA A 147 -13.36 -6.56 -13.57
CA ALA A 147 -13.14 -5.81 -14.80
C ALA A 147 -12.20 -6.56 -15.78
N VAL A 148 -12.37 -6.30 -17.07
CA VAL A 148 -11.48 -6.84 -18.10
C VAL A 148 -10.09 -6.25 -17.90
N ARG A 149 -9.07 -7.10 -17.81
CA ARG A 149 -7.70 -6.68 -17.49
C ARG A 149 -6.82 -6.67 -18.73
N TYR A 150 -6.18 -5.54 -18.95
CA TYR A 150 -5.12 -5.36 -19.93
C TYR A 150 -3.83 -5.01 -19.22
N ARG A 151 -2.70 -5.42 -19.77
CA ARG A 151 -1.38 -5.12 -19.24
C ARG A 151 -0.49 -4.61 -20.37
N TYR A 152 0.25 -3.55 -20.12
CA TYR A 152 1.23 -3.00 -21.06
C TYR A 152 2.62 -2.94 -20.40
N ALA A 153 3.69 -2.96 -21.19
CA ALA A 153 5.05 -2.84 -20.69
C ALA A 153 5.28 -1.44 -20.10
N ASN A 154 6.11 -1.36 -19.06
CA ASN A 154 6.35 -0.09 -18.38
C ASN A 154 6.80 1.00 -19.36
N ALA A 155 6.14 2.16 -19.27
CA ALA A 155 6.35 3.35 -20.09
C ALA A 155 6.20 3.12 -21.62
N ASP A 156 5.61 2.02 -22.07
CA ASP A 156 5.33 1.75 -23.47
C ASP A 156 3.98 2.37 -23.88
N MET A 157 4.04 3.56 -24.45
CA MET A 157 2.84 4.32 -24.84
C MET A 157 2.12 3.72 -26.06
N GLU A 158 2.83 3.03 -26.95
CA GLU A 158 2.22 2.33 -28.10
C GLU A 158 1.42 1.13 -27.61
N ALA A 159 1.98 0.32 -26.73
CA ALA A 159 1.26 -0.80 -26.10
C ALA A 159 0.06 -0.31 -25.25
N LEU A 160 0.18 0.82 -24.56
CA LEU A 160 -0.94 1.43 -23.84
C LEU A 160 -2.06 1.85 -24.80
N GLU A 161 -1.72 2.51 -25.93
CA GLU A 161 -2.70 2.91 -26.95
C GLU A 161 -3.41 1.70 -27.54
N ASP A 162 -2.69 0.61 -27.83
CA ASP A 162 -3.26 -0.62 -28.34
C ASP A 162 -4.22 -1.27 -27.31
N CYS A 163 -3.87 -1.25 -26.03
CA CYS A 163 -4.78 -1.70 -24.97
C CYS A 163 -6.06 -0.84 -24.92
N LEU A 164 -5.94 0.48 -25.05
CA LEU A 164 -7.07 1.41 -25.10
C LEU A 164 -7.97 1.16 -26.31
N LYS A 165 -7.39 0.88 -27.49
CA LYS A 165 -8.13 0.52 -28.71
C LYS A 165 -8.91 -0.79 -28.52
N ARG A 166 -8.30 -1.80 -27.93
CA ARG A 166 -8.93 -3.09 -27.64
C ARG A 166 -10.05 -2.97 -26.58
N ALA A 167 -9.93 -2.01 -25.67
CA ALA A 167 -10.87 -1.80 -24.58
C ALA A 167 -12.04 -0.85 -24.95
N GLN A 168 -12.25 -0.51 -26.21
CA GLN A 168 -13.27 0.49 -26.62
C GLN A 168 -14.72 0.07 -26.35
N ALA A 169 -14.99 -1.22 -26.27
CA ALA A 169 -16.33 -1.72 -26.00
C ALA A 169 -16.72 -1.63 -24.52
N GLN A 170 -15.78 -1.39 -23.61
CA GLN A 170 -16.00 -1.30 -22.17
C GLN A 170 -16.56 0.08 -21.78
N ARG A 171 -17.40 0.10 -20.75
CA ARG A 171 -18.04 1.31 -20.21
C ARG A 171 -17.03 2.35 -19.76
N PHE A 172 -16.09 1.92 -18.89
CA PHE A 172 -14.97 2.73 -18.44
C PHE A 172 -13.64 2.05 -18.76
N ARG A 173 -12.65 2.86 -19.05
CA ARG A 173 -11.27 2.43 -19.31
C ARG A 173 -10.37 3.14 -18.33
N VAL A 174 -9.88 2.39 -17.35
CA VAL A 174 -9.06 2.92 -16.24
C VAL A 174 -7.61 2.56 -16.48
N ILE A 175 -6.74 3.56 -16.53
CA ILE A 175 -5.29 3.37 -16.62
C ILE A 175 -4.74 3.40 -15.20
N CYS A 176 -3.91 2.42 -14.87
CA CYS A 176 -3.20 2.34 -13.59
C CYS A 176 -1.71 2.32 -13.83
N THR A 177 -1.02 3.27 -13.26
CA THR A 177 0.45 3.36 -13.26
C THR A 177 0.93 3.89 -11.91
N ASP A 178 2.13 3.47 -11.51
CA ASP A 178 2.79 3.83 -10.25
C ASP A 178 3.97 4.77 -10.55
#